data_d0e1018d2a29e763a8e714930610ae5f
#
_entry.id   d0e1018d2a29e763a8e714930610ae5f
#
_cell.length_a   1.000
_cell.length_b   1.000
_cell.length_c   1.000
_cell.angle_alpha   90.00
_cell.angle_beta   90.00
_cell.angle_gamma   90.00
#
_symmetry.space_group_name_H-M   'P 1'
#
loop_
_entity.id
_entity.type
_entity.pdbx_description
1 polymer ?
#
loop_
_entity_poly.entity_id
_entity_poly.type
_entity_poly.pdbx_seq_one_letter_code
_entity_poly.pdbx_strand_id
1 'polypeptide(L)'
;KYPLQFNVVETLLRTVRQQLPIAVEEPENYSARATMLWAASWALNSFCTSGYKTQAQLHALEQFSSTYDMTHGLALAIITPKWMTYLLNKDETVAGDFARFGLNVMGIQDQGNDMANAKAGIEALQNFIKDELHLPTTLSEMNITDEKFDELNKFVNAVDIYDIRQQYG
;
A
#
# COMPACT_ATOMS: atom_id res chain seq x y z
N LYS A 1 -7.45 -13.25 14.54
CA LYS A 1 -7.99 -14.06 13.45
C LYS A 1 -6.92 -14.96 12.84
N TYR A 2 -5.78 -14.42 12.41
CA TYR A 2 -4.65 -15.18 11.87
C TYR A 2 -3.33 -14.59 12.38
N PRO A 3 -3.00 -14.74 13.67
CA PRO A 3 -1.88 -14.01 14.30
C PRO A 3 -0.53 -14.27 13.64
N LEU A 4 -0.27 -15.51 13.22
CA LEU A 4 0.99 -15.87 12.59
C LEU A 4 1.19 -15.14 11.26
N GLN A 5 0.17 -15.12 10.41
CA GLN A 5 0.23 -14.45 9.11
C GLN A 5 0.40 -12.94 9.28
N PHE A 6 -0.37 -12.32 10.18
CA PHE A 6 -0.20 -10.89 10.49
C PHE A 6 1.24 -10.58 10.92
N ASN A 7 1.81 -11.35 11.82
CA ASN A 7 3.17 -11.13 12.29
C ASN A 7 4.21 -11.29 11.18
N VAL A 8 4.02 -12.25 10.27
CA VAL A 8 4.90 -12.45 9.11
C VAL A 8 4.79 -11.27 8.14
N VAL A 9 3.57 -10.85 7.80
CA VAL A 9 3.33 -9.71 6.90
C VAL A 9 3.92 -8.42 7.49
N GLU A 10 3.69 -8.15 8.76
CA GLU A 10 4.28 -6.99 9.43
C GLU A 10 5.81 -7.04 9.46
N THR A 11 6.39 -8.21 9.63
CA THR A 11 7.85 -8.37 9.57
C THR A 11 8.38 -8.07 8.17
N LEU A 12 7.72 -8.54 7.12
CA LEU A 12 8.08 -8.21 5.74
C LEU A 12 7.96 -6.70 5.47
N LEU A 13 6.86 -6.08 5.87
CA LEU A 13 6.65 -4.64 5.70
C LEU A 13 7.70 -3.81 6.46
N ARG A 14 8.03 -4.18 7.71
CA ARG A 14 9.11 -3.52 8.47
C ARG A 14 10.46 -3.68 7.78
N THR A 15 10.75 -4.88 7.26
CA THR A 15 11.99 -5.15 6.52
C THR A 15 12.08 -4.25 5.29
N VAL A 16 11.01 -4.15 4.51
CA VAL A 16 10.94 -3.25 3.36
C VAL A 16 11.15 -1.81 3.79
N ARG A 17 10.42 -1.33 4.81
CA ARG A 17 10.56 0.03 5.31
C ARG A 17 11.99 0.38 5.73
N GLN A 18 12.71 -0.58 6.33
CA GLN A 18 14.08 -0.36 6.81
C GLN A 18 15.13 -0.46 5.70
N GLN A 19 14.93 -1.34 4.72
CA GLN A 19 15.96 -1.66 3.73
C GLN A 19 15.78 -0.91 2.41
N LEU A 20 14.56 -0.48 2.08
CA LEU A 20 14.28 0.19 0.82
C LEU A 20 14.99 1.55 0.71
N PRO A 21 14.99 2.44 1.72
CA PRO A 21 15.76 3.68 1.65
C PRO A 21 17.26 3.43 1.44
N ILE A 22 17.83 2.45 2.15
CA ILE A 22 19.25 2.09 1.98
C ILE A 22 19.52 1.61 0.55
N ALA A 23 18.64 0.78 -0.02
CA ALA A 23 18.79 0.28 -1.39
C ALA A 23 18.64 1.38 -2.44
N VAL A 24 17.92 2.46 -2.13
CA VAL A 24 17.75 3.63 -3.01
C VAL A 24 18.97 4.55 -2.92
N GLU A 25 19.42 4.86 -1.71
CA GLU A 25 20.57 5.75 -1.48
C GLU A 25 21.92 5.10 -1.85
N GLU A 26 22.03 3.79 -1.63
CA GLU A 26 23.20 2.98 -1.88
C GLU A 26 22.90 1.86 -2.90
N PRO A 27 22.79 2.16 -4.20
CA PRO A 27 22.37 1.16 -5.21
C PRO A 27 23.28 -0.07 -5.31
N GLU A 28 24.53 0.04 -4.91
CA GLU A 28 25.51 -1.07 -4.87
C GLU A 28 25.52 -1.84 -3.56
N ASN A 29 24.69 -1.48 -2.57
CA ASN A 29 24.58 -2.19 -1.29
C ASN A 29 23.93 -3.56 -1.49
N TYR A 30 24.78 -4.57 -1.62
CA TYR A 30 24.34 -5.94 -1.87
C TYR A 30 23.38 -6.46 -0.80
N SER A 31 23.66 -6.18 0.48
CA SER A 31 22.82 -6.68 1.59
C SER A 31 21.40 -6.12 1.54
N ALA A 32 21.26 -4.81 1.33
CA ALA A 32 19.96 -4.16 1.20
C ALA A 32 19.19 -4.70 -0.02
N ARG A 33 19.84 -4.77 -1.19
CA ARG A 33 19.23 -5.29 -2.42
C ARG A 33 18.83 -6.76 -2.32
N ALA A 34 19.69 -7.62 -1.79
CA ALA A 34 19.39 -9.03 -1.58
C ALA A 34 18.23 -9.22 -0.61
N THR A 35 18.18 -8.43 0.46
CA THR A 35 17.07 -8.45 1.42
C THR A 35 15.76 -8.02 0.77
N MET A 36 15.78 -6.98 -0.07
CA MET A 36 14.58 -6.54 -0.80
C MET A 36 14.07 -7.60 -1.77
N LEU A 37 14.94 -8.26 -2.54
CA LEU A 37 14.56 -9.36 -3.43
C LEU A 37 13.95 -10.53 -2.66
N TRP A 38 14.53 -10.87 -1.52
CA TRP A 38 14.03 -11.94 -0.67
C TRP A 38 12.66 -11.58 -0.07
N ALA A 39 12.50 -10.36 0.46
CA ALA A 39 11.23 -9.87 0.98
C ALA A 39 10.13 -9.87 -0.10
N ALA A 40 10.44 -9.44 -1.33
CA ALA A 40 9.50 -9.48 -2.46
C ALA A 40 9.06 -10.92 -2.79
N SER A 41 9.98 -11.88 -2.79
CA SER A 41 9.66 -13.29 -3.02
C SER A 41 8.73 -13.86 -1.95
N TRP A 42 8.91 -13.48 -0.70
CA TRP A 42 8.04 -13.86 0.41
C TRP A 42 6.67 -13.18 0.35
N ALA A 43 6.62 -11.92 -0.01
CA ALA A 43 5.38 -11.17 -0.12
C ALA A 43 4.44 -11.74 -1.20
N LEU A 44 5.01 -12.27 -2.30
CA LEU A 44 4.25 -12.84 -3.41
C LEU A 44 3.92 -14.33 -3.27
N ASN A 45 4.43 -15.02 -2.24
CA ASN A 45 4.05 -16.40 -2.03
C ASN A 45 2.64 -16.48 -1.38
N SER A 46 1.95 -17.60 -1.64
CA SER A 46 0.58 -17.79 -1.17
C SER A 46 0.43 -17.82 0.36
N PHE A 47 1.52 -17.97 1.11
CA PHE A 47 1.46 -18.00 2.58
C PHE A 47 0.92 -16.69 3.17
N CYS A 48 1.34 -15.55 2.62
CA CYS A 48 0.89 -14.24 3.10
C CYS A 48 -0.60 -13.98 2.85
N THR A 49 -1.19 -14.63 1.84
CA THR A 49 -2.58 -14.41 1.41
C THR A 49 -3.51 -15.59 1.69
N SER A 50 -2.98 -16.75 2.07
CA SER A 50 -3.79 -17.95 2.32
C SER A 50 -4.81 -17.73 3.44
N GLY A 51 -6.07 -18.07 3.16
CA GLY A 51 -7.17 -17.94 4.12
C GLY A 51 -7.74 -16.52 4.25
N TYR A 52 -7.20 -15.54 3.52
CA TYR A 52 -7.75 -14.19 3.43
C TYR A 52 -8.49 -13.99 2.11
N LYS A 53 -9.59 -13.24 2.17
CA LYS A 53 -10.14 -12.60 0.99
C LYS A 53 -9.31 -11.33 0.74
N THR A 54 -8.46 -11.37 -0.26
CA THR A 54 -7.70 -10.18 -0.66
C THR A 54 -8.62 -9.20 -1.36
N GLN A 55 -8.54 -7.92 -0.99
CA GLN A 55 -9.26 -6.88 -1.70
C GLN A 55 -8.41 -6.43 -2.90
N ALA A 56 -8.89 -6.74 -4.11
CA ALA A 56 -8.23 -6.34 -5.35
C ALA A 56 -8.43 -4.85 -5.71
N GLN A 57 -9.19 -4.10 -4.90
CA GLN A 57 -9.57 -2.71 -5.17
C GLN A 57 -8.38 -1.79 -5.44
N LEU A 58 -7.30 -1.93 -4.69
CA LEU A 58 -6.11 -1.09 -4.88
C LEU A 58 -5.44 -1.36 -6.23
N HIS A 59 -5.36 -2.61 -6.65
CA HIS A 59 -4.84 -2.97 -7.98
C HIS A 59 -5.78 -2.56 -9.12
N ALA A 60 -7.11 -2.53 -8.88
CA ALA A 60 -8.04 -1.99 -9.86
C ALA A 60 -7.86 -0.47 -10.04
N LEU A 61 -7.69 0.26 -8.94
CA LEU A 61 -7.38 1.69 -8.98
C LEU A 61 -6.05 1.98 -9.68
N GLU A 62 -5.07 1.11 -9.51
CA GLU A 62 -3.73 1.24 -10.08
C GLU A 62 -3.68 1.09 -11.62
N GLN A 63 -4.76 0.64 -12.27
CA GLN A 63 -4.84 0.54 -13.74
C GLN A 63 -4.51 1.84 -14.48
N PHE A 64 -4.57 2.99 -13.82
CA PHE A 64 -4.10 4.24 -14.41
C PHE A 64 -2.61 4.21 -14.75
N SER A 65 -1.81 3.34 -14.11
CA SER A 65 -0.38 3.19 -14.42
C SER A 65 -0.14 2.83 -15.89
N SER A 66 -0.92 1.90 -16.43
CA SER A 66 -0.84 1.52 -17.83
C SER A 66 -1.34 2.61 -18.78
N THR A 67 -2.30 3.42 -18.35
CA THR A 67 -2.86 4.52 -19.14
C THR A 67 -1.89 5.69 -19.30
N TYR A 68 -1.05 5.91 -18.28
CA TYR A 68 -0.10 7.02 -18.22
C TYR A 68 1.38 6.58 -18.27
N ASP A 69 1.64 5.33 -18.66
CA ASP A 69 2.99 4.76 -18.76
C ASP A 69 3.84 4.93 -17.49
N MET A 70 3.20 4.70 -16.35
CA MET A 70 3.86 4.74 -15.03
C MET A 70 4.31 3.34 -14.61
N THR A 71 5.38 3.26 -13.82
CA THR A 71 5.73 2.01 -13.17
C THR A 71 4.68 1.63 -12.12
N HIS A 72 4.32 0.34 -12.06
CA HIS A 72 3.33 -0.20 -11.13
C HIS A 72 3.58 0.23 -9.67
N GLY A 73 4.83 0.10 -9.20
CA GLY A 73 5.17 0.47 -7.83
C GLY A 73 5.00 1.95 -7.51
N LEU A 74 5.29 2.85 -8.47
CA LEU A 74 5.07 4.28 -8.30
C LEU A 74 3.57 4.61 -8.23
N ALA A 75 2.78 3.99 -9.10
CA ALA A 75 1.33 4.16 -9.06
C ALA A 75 0.73 3.73 -7.72
N LEU A 76 1.14 2.57 -7.19
CA LEU A 76 0.73 2.11 -5.87
C LEU A 76 1.20 3.05 -4.75
N ALA A 77 2.42 3.59 -4.82
CA ALA A 77 2.93 4.53 -3.82
C ALA A 77 2.07 5.81 -3.74
N ILE A 78 1.64 6.34 -4.88
CA ILE A 78 0.79 7.54 -4.94
C ILE A 78 -0.62 7.25 -4.41
N ILE A 79 -1.21 6.10 -4.77
CA ILE A 79 -2.62 5.81 -4.43
C ILE A 79 -2.79 5.27 -3.02
N THR A 80 -1.89 4.43 -2.52
CA THR A 80 -2.11 3.68 -1.29
C THR A 80 -2.48 4.56 -0.08
N PRO A 81 -1.77 5.65 0.25
CA PRO A 81 -2.15 6.49 1.38
C PRO A 81 -3.53 7.15 1.21
N LYS A 82 -3.88 7.53 -0.02
CA LYS A 82 -5.17 8.15 -0.34
C LYS A 82 -6.32 7.16 -0.24
N TRP A 83 -6.11 5.94 -0.74
CA TRP A 83 -7.06 4.85 -0.62
C TRP A 83 -7.28 4.45 0.84
N MET A 84 -6.24 4.34 1.64
CA MET A 84 -6.36 4.07 3.08
C MET A 84 -7.15 5.18 3.79
N THR A 85 -6.88 6.45 3.47
CA THR A 85 -7.64 7.60 4.01
C THR A 85 -9.11 7.53 3.60
N TYR A 86 -9.39 7.20 2.34
CA TYR A 86 -10.75 7.05 1.84
C TYR A 86 -11.51 5.94 2.59
N LEU A 87 -10.90 4.76 2.73
CA LEU A 87 -11.50 3.65 3.47
C LEU A 87 -11.77 4.00 4.92
N LEU A 88 -10.80 4.62 5.61
CA LEU A 88 -10.93 5.02 7.00
C LEU A 88 -12.08 6.00 7.23
N ASN A 89 -12.31 6.90 6.27
CA ASN A 89 -13.43 7.85 6.33
C ASN A 89 -14.78 7.21 6.00
N LYS A 90 -14.80 6.12 5.24
CA LYS A 90 -16.01 5.43 4.82
C LYS A 90 -16.44 4.34 5.80
N ASP A 91 -15.49 3.67 6.43
CA ASP A 91 -15.73 2.53 7.32
C ASP A 91 -14.73 2.56 8.49
N GLU A 92 -15.19 3.06 9.62
CA GLU A 92 -14.35 3.16 10.83
C GLU A 92 -13.89 1.79 11.37
N THR A 93 -14.51 0.69 10.95
CA THR A 93 -14.13 -0.66 11.41
C THR A 93 -12.73 -1.07 10.94
N VAL A 94 -12.20 -0.44 9.89
CA VAL A 94 -10.82 -0.68 9.41
C VAL A 94 -9.76 0.04 10.26
N ALA A 95 -10.17 0.93 11.19
CA ALA A 95 -9.25 1.73 11.99
C ALA A 95 -8.26 0.87 12.79
N GLY A 96 -8.72 -0.25 13.36
CA GLY A 96 -7.86 -1.17 14.12
C GLY A 96 -6.74 -1.80 13.27
N ASP A 97 -7.02 -2.17 12.02
CA ASP A 97 -6.03 -2.74 11.12
C ASP A 97 -5.00 -1.67 10.69
N PHE A 98 -5.45 -0.45 10.40
CA PHE A 98 -4.55 0.67 10.06
C PHE A 98 -3.76 1.21 11.26
N ALA A 99 -4.35 1.20 12.46
CA ALA A 99 -3.66 1.50 13.70
C ALA A 99 -2.51 0.50 13.93
N ARG A 100 -2.80 -0.79 13.77
CA ARG A 100 -1.82 -1.85 13.87
C ARG A 100 -0.67 -1.66 12.86
N PHE A 101 -0.97 -1.30 11.62
CA PHE A 101 0.03 -0.95 10.62
C PHE A 101 0.88 0.25 11.07
N GLY A 102 0.26 1.32 11.56
CA GLY A 102 0.97 2.49 12.07
C GLY A 102 1.94 2.15 13.20
N LEU A 103 1.46 1.44 14.21
CA LEU A 103 2.24 1.08 15.39
C LEU A 103 3.35 0.06 15.06
N ASN A 104 3.00 -1.03 14.37
CA ASN A 104 3.90 -2.18 14.22
C ASN A 104 4.81 -2.09 12.99
N VAL A 105 4.42 -1.36 11.94
CA VAL A 105 5.18 -1.24 10.71
C VAL A 105 5.84 0.12 10.60
N MET A 106 5.07 1.20 10.74
CA MET A 106 5.60 2.56 10.61
C MET A 106 6.33 3.02 11.87
N GLY A 107 6.07 2.39 13.04
CA GLY A 107 6.74 2.71 14.29
C GLY A 107 6.29 4.03 14.91
N ILE A 108 5.05 4.46 14.66
CA ILE A 108 4.50 5.65 15.27
C ILE A 108 4.36 5.48 16.79
N GLN A 109 4.35 6.58 17.52
CA GLN A 109 3.96 6.57 18.93
C GLN A 109 2.45 6.39 19.06
N ASP A 110 2.03 5.65 20.10
CA ASP A 110 0.60 5.44 20.37
C ASP A 110 -0.10 6.78 20.67
N GLN A 111 -1.14 7.07 19.90
CA GLN A 111 -1.98 8.27 20.00
C GLN A 111 -3.20 8.05 20.90
N GLY A 112 -3.31 6.91 21.60
CA GLY A 112 -4.33 6.59 22.59
C GLY A 112 -5.62 5.96 22.06
N ASN A 113 -5.82 5.90 20.74
CA ASN A 113 -6.95 5.18 20.15
C ASN A 113 -6.68 4.78 18.68
N ASP A 114 -7.42 3.79 18.19
CA ASP A 114 -7.23 3.21 16.86
C ASP A 114 -7.40 4.24 15.72
N MET A 115 -8.38 5.12 15.81
CA MET A 115 -8.61 6.13 14.77
C MET A 115 -7.44 7.11 14.66
N ALA A 116 -6.90 7.58 15.79
CA ALA A 116 -5.75 8.47 15.81
C ALA A 116 -4.47 7.74 15.34
N ASN A 117 -4.27 6.51 15.79
CA ASN A 117 -3.16 5.67 15.35
C ASN A 117 -3.22 5.35 13.85
N ALA A 118 -4.42 5.07 13.30
CA ALA A 118 -4.62 4.85 11.88
C ALA A 118 -4.24 6.07 11.05
N LYS A 119 -4.71 7.25 11.44
CA LYS A 119 -4.38 8.51 10.76
C LYS A 119 -2.88 8.80 10.81
N ALA A 120 -2.26 8.70 11.98
CA ALA A 120 -0.82 8.88 12.14
C ALA A 120 0.00 7.85 11.33
N GLY A 121 -0.47 6.60 11.25
CA GLY A 121 0.16 5.56 10.43
C GLY A 121 0.10 5.86 8.94
N ILE A 122 -1.02 6.37 8.43
CA ILE A 122 -1.18 6.77 7.03
C ILE A 122 -0.29 7.98 6.71
N GLU A 123 -0.24 8.96 7.60
CA GLU A 123 0.65 10.11 7.48
C GLU A 123 2.13 9.68 7.46
N ALA A 124 2.52 8.78 8.36
CA ALA A 124 3.88 8.24 8.40
C ALA A 124 4.24 7.50 7.10
N LEU A 125 3.31 6.75 6.50
CA LEU A 125 3.51 6.12 5.19
C LEU A 125 3.70 7.18 4.09
N GLN A 126 2.92 8.24 4.11
CA GLN A 126 3.03 9.33 3.12
C GLN A 126 4.37 10.05 3.23
N ASN A 127 4.82 10.34 4.45
CA ASN A 127 6.12 10.95 4.70
C ASN A 127 7.27 10.01 4.30
N PHE A 128 7.17 8.71 4.58
CA PHE A 128 8.14 7.72 4.12
C PHE A 128 8.31 7.73 2.59
N ILE A 129 7.19 7.74 1.84
CA ILE A 129 7.21 7.79 0.38
C ILE A 129 7.85 9.08 -0.12
N LYS A 130 7.48 10.22 0.48
CA LYS A 130 7.92 11.52 0.04
C LYS A 130 9.36 11.85 0.45
N ASP A 131 9.64 11.69 1.75
CA ASP A 131 10.83 12.26 2.37
C ASP A 131 12.00 11.26 2.43
N GLU A 132 11.71 9.96 2.57
CA GLU A 132 12.75 8.91 2.61
C GLU A 132 13.00 8.27 1.24
N LEU A 133 11.96 8.14 0.40
CA LEU A 133 12.11 7.55 -0.95
C LEU A 133 12.16 8.60 -2.06
N HIS A 134 11.91 9.86 -1.76
CA HIS A 134 11.91 10.98 -2.72
C HIS A 134 10.98 10.76 -3.92
N LEU A 135 9.85 10.07 -3.70
CA LEU A 135 8.87 9.79 -4.73
C LEU A 135 7.75 10.84 -4.74
N PRO A 136 7.15 11.12 -5.91
CA PRO A 136 5.95 11.94 -5.97
C PRO A 136 4.79 11.29 -5.19
N THR A 137 3.97 12.13 -4.57
CA THR A 137 2.82 11.70 -3.76
C THR A 137 1.48 12.08 -4.36
N THR A 138 1.51 12.76 -5.51
CA THR A 138 0.31 13.19 -6.24
C THR A 138 0.45 12.94 -7.74
N LEU A 139 -0.68 12.75 -8.41
CA LEU A 139 -0.73 12.62 -9.87
C LEU A 139 -0.33 13.93 -10.57
N SER A 140 -0.63 15.07 -9.94
CA SER A 140 -0.25 16.39 -10.45
C SER A 140 1.26 16.59 -10.51
N GLU A 141 2.03 16.05 -9.56
CA GLU A 141 3.50 16.05 -9.60
C GLU A 141 4.05 15.25 -10.80
N MET A 142 3.25 14.33 -11.34
CA MET A 142 3.56 13.57 -12.55
C MET A 142 2.98 14.19 -13.83
N ASN A 143 2.45 15.42 -13.75
CA ASN A 143 1.75 16.12 -14.85
C ASN A 143 0.53 15.33 -15.39
N ILE A 144 -0.09 14.49 -14.55
CA ILE A 144 -1.30 13.75 -14.90
C ILE A 144 -2.50 14.60 -14.54
N THR A 145 -3.33 14.88 -15.54
CA THR A 145 -4.60 15.59 -15.43
C THR A 145 -5.77 14.62 -15.26
N ASP A 146 -6.96 15.15 -15.04
CA ASP A 146 -8.21 14.40 -14.88
C ASP A 146 -8.90 13.98 -16.19
N GLU A 147 -8.30 14.30 -17.34
CA GLU A 147 -8.90 14.08 -18.67
C GLU A 147 -9.40 12.64 -18.91
N LYS A 148 -8.73 11.64 -18.33
CA LYS A 148 -9.08 10.23 -18.51
C LYS A 148 -9.75 9.60 -17.27
N PHE A 149 -10.05 10.38 -16.23
CA PHE A 149 -10.59 9.82 -14.99
C PHE A 149 -11.97 9.18 -15.15
N ASP A 150 -12.80 9.71 -16.04
CA ASP A 150 -14.12 9.10 -16.32
C ASP A 150 -13.99 7.73 -17.00
N GLU A 151 -12.99 7.54 -17.87
CA GLU A 151 -12.70 6.26 -18.49
C GLU A 151 -12.16 5.25 -17.44
N LEU A 152 -11.23 5.68 -16.63
CA LEU A 152 -10.68 4.87 -15.54
C LEU A 152 -11.76 4.47 -14.51
N ASN A 153 -12.66 5.38 -14.15
CA ASN A 153 -13.76 5.09 -13.25
C ASN A 153 -14.70 4.00 -13.80
N LYS A 154 -14.97 4.00 -15.10
CA LYS A 154 -15.78 2.94 -15.73
C LYS A 154 -15.07 1.59 -15.63
N PHE A 155 -13.76 1.56 -15.84
CA PHE A 155 -12.97 0.35 -15.72
C PHE A 155 -12.93 -0.18 -14.29
N VAL A 156 -12.62 0.67 -13.31
CA VAL A 156 -12.60 0.32 -11.88
C VAL A 156 -13.94 -0.23 -11.41
N ASN A 157 -15.04 0.42 -11.77
CA ASN A 157 -16.38 -0.04 -11.43
C ASN A 157 -16.72 -1.39 -12.08
N ALA A 158 -16.25 -1.65 -13.29
CA ALA A 158 -16.45 -2.93 -13.96
C ALA A 158 -15.66 -4.06 -13.26
N VAL A 159 -14.44 -3.79 -12.80
CA VAL A 159 -13.60 -4.76 -12.07
C VAL A 159 -14.18 -5.05 -10.68
N ASP A 160 -14.62 -4.03 -9.96
CA ASP A 160 -15.25 -4.18 -8.65
C ASP A 160 -16.51 -5.07 -8.73
N ILE A 161 -17.35 -4.87 -9.75
CA ILE A 161 -18.54 -5.70 -9.96
C ILE A 161 -18.14 -7.15 -10.29
N TYR A 162 -17.10 -7.34 -11.08
CA TYR A 162 -16.64 -8.68 -11.44
C TYR A 162 -16.06 -9.41 -10.23
N ASP A 163 -15.19 -8.77 -9.46
CA ASP A 163 -14.57 -9.34 -8.25
C ASP A 163 -15.62 -9.66 -7.19
N ILE A 164 -16.56 -8.79 -6.93
CA ILE A 164 -17.64 -9.02 -5.98
C ILE A 164 -18.47 -10.24 -6.41
N ARG A 165 -18.83 -10.37 -7.66
CA ARG A 165 -19.61 -11.51 -8.18
C ARG A 165 -18.82 -12.82 -8.11
N GLN A 166 -17.52 -12.81 -8.36
CA GLN A 166 -16.66 -14.00 -8.27
C GLN A 166 -16.39 -14.42 -6.82
N GLN A 167 -16.33 -13.46 -5.89
CA GLN A 167 -16.03 -13.73 -4.49
C GLN A 167 -17.26 -14.09 -3.65
N TYR A 168 -18.45 -13.66 -4.05
CA TYR A 168 -19.69 -13.81 -3.28
C TYR A 168 -20.84 -14.51 -4.05
N GLY A 169 -20.64 -14.88 -5.29
CA GLY A 169 -21.51 -15.75 -6.09
C GLY A 169 -21.12 -17.19 -5.91
#